data_a894c2ad3d6c95d749050258e9628051
#
_entry.id   a894c2ad3d6c95d749050258e9628051
#
_cell.length_a   1.000
_cell.length_b   1.000
_cell.length_c   1.000
_cell.angle_alpha   90.00
_cell.angle_beta   90.00
_cell.angle_gamma   90.00
#
_symmetry.space_group_name_H-M   'P 1'
#
loop_
_entity.id
_entity.type
_entity.pdbx_description
1 polymer ?
#
loop_
_entity_poly.entity_id
_entity_poly.type
_entity_poly.pdbx_seq_one_letter_code
_entity_poly.pdbx_strand_id
1 'polypeptide(L)'
;MFKKKPTASEVDGVQYRRAKLWQIICYACNGLVGMSVYSLIGMASYSASIGYGITTAAVGIILTCSRILDGITDPLLAFVYDRVNTKFGKLRILMVAGFLIEALALYGMFTGFSSKGLGLPVFALLYIVYIIGYT
;
A
#
# COMPACT_ATOMS: atom_id res chain seq x y z
N MET A 1 -35.54 17.46 -26.23
CA MET A 1 -34.87 18.42 -25.36
C MET A 1 -34.39 17.67 -24.10
N PHE A 2 -33.17 17.17 -24.09
CA PHE A 2 -32.62 16.38 -22.97
C PHE A 2 -32.29 17.34 -21.83
N LYS A 3 -33.04 17.28 -20.73
CA LYS A 3 -32.69 17.97 -19.49
C LYS A 3 -31.34 17.49 -18.98
N LYS A 4 -30.35 18.36 -19.04
CA LYS A 4 -29.04 18.14 -18.44
C LYS A 4 -29.25 17.85 -16.94
N LYS A 5 -28.96 16.61 -16.50
CA LYS A 5 -29.03 16.24 -15.08
C LYS A 5 -28.13 17.18 -14.27
N PRO A 6 -28.58 17.67 -13.12
CA PRO A 6 -27.76 18.52 -12.27
C PRO A 6 -26.46 17.82 -11.90
N THR A 7 -25.35 18.47 -12.14
CA THR A 7 -23.99 17.92 -11.97
C THR A 7 -23.51 17.94 -10.50
N ALA A 8 -24.27 18.57 -9.64
CA ALA A 8 -23.97 18.70 -8.21
C ALA A 8 -25.25 18.52 -7.39
N SER A 9 -25.14 17.88 -6.24
CA SER A 9 -26.18 17.84 -5.22
C SER A 9 -25.71 18.68 -4.03
N GLU A 10 -26.58 19.55 -3.53
CA GLU A 10 -26.33 20.34 -2.33
C GLU A 10 -26.87 19.56 -1.13
N VAL A 11 -26.01 19.29 -0.15
CA VAL A 11 -26.37 18.69 1.13
C VAL A 11 -25.70 19.55 2.20
N ASP A 12 -26.47 20.06 3.15
CA ASP A 12 -26.01 20.92 4.24
C ASP A 12 -25.18 22.15 3.78
N GLY A 13 -25.60 22.79 2.66
CA GLY A 13 -24.92 23.96 2.11
C GLY A 13 -23.60 23.67 1.37
N VAL A 14 -23.25 22.42 1.21
CA VAL A 14 -22.05 22.01 0.48
C VAL A 14 -22.44 21.42 -0.88
N GLN A 15 -21.84 21.95 -1.96
CA GLN A 15 -22.05 21.43 -3.31
C GLN A 15 -21.18 20.20 -3.57
N TYR A 16 -21.80 19.05 -3.64
CA TYR A 16 -21.11 17.79 -3.99
C TYR A 16 -21.15 17.55 -5.51
N ARG A 17 -19.98 17.45 -6.12
CA ARG A 17 -19.83 17.13 -7.53
C ARG A 17 -19.91 15.61 -7.70
N ARG A 18 -20.86 15.12 -8.48
CA ARG A 18 -20.95 13.69 -8.79
C ARG A 18 -19.70 13.21 -9.54
N ALA A 19 -19.05 12.17 -9.03
CA ALA A 19 -17.95 11.53 -9.72
C ALA A 19 -18.42 10.92 -11.05
N LYS A 20 -17.58 11.00 -12.07
CA LYS A 20 -17.84 10.33 -13.35
C LYS A 20 -17.67 8.81 -13.16
N LEU A 21 -18.44 8.01 -13.91
CA LEU A 21 -18.35 6.55 -13.84
C LEU A 21 -16.91 6.03 -13.97
N TRP A 22 -16.14 6.62 -14.88
CA TRP A 22 -14.72 6.32 -15.06
C TRP A 22 -13.88 6.50 -13.77
N GLN A 23 -14.13 7.55 -13.01
CA GLN A 23 -13.42 7.81 -11.74
C GLN A 23 -13.75 6.75 -10.70
N ILE A 24 -15.00 6.31 -10.67
CA ILE A 24 -15.46 5.24 -9.76
C ILE A 24 -14.79 3.91 -10.13
N ILE A 25 -14.72 3.59 -11.42
CA ILE A 25 -14.06 2.37 -11.92
C ILE A 25 -12.57 2.40 -11.59
N CYS A 26 -11.88 3.51 -11.84
CA CYS A 26 -10.45 3.64 -11.49
C CYS A 26 -10.20 3.47 -9.98
N TYR A 27 -11.07 4.01 -9.15
CA TYR A 27 -10.97 3.84 -7.71
C TYR A 27 -11.19 2.38 -7.28
N ALA A 28 -12.17 1.70 -7.86
CA ALA A 28 -12.42 0.29 -7.62
C ALA A 28 -11.25 -0.60 -8.06
N CYS A 29 -10.63 -0.30 -9.22
CA CYS A 29 -9.44 -1.00 -9.69
C CYS A 29 -8.25 -0.84 -8.74
N ASN A 30 -8.07 0.34 -8.13
CA ASN A 30 -7.04 0.55 -7.12
C ASN A 30 -7.25 -0.36 -5.90
N GLY A 31 -8.49 -0.51 -5.44
CA GLY A 31 -8.83 -1.45 -4.35
C GLY A 31 -8.52 -2.90 -4.70
N LEU A 32 -8.78 -3.33 -5.96
CA LEU A 32 -8.43 -4.66 -6.45
C LEU A 32 -6.92 -4.93 -6.40
N VAL A 33 -6.11 -3.97 -6.85
CA VAL A 33 -4.65 -4.08 -6.80
C VAL A 33 -4.16 -4.19 -5.36
N GLY A 34 -4.65 -3.35 -4.44
CA GLY A 34 -4.30 -3.41 -3.03
C GLY A 34 -4.61 -4.76 -2.40
N MET A 35 -5.80 -5.33 -2.67
CA MET A 35 -6.16 -6.65 -2.18
C MET A 35 -5.29 -7.77 -2.76
N SER A 36 -4.87 -7.66 -4.02
CA SER A 36 -3.95 -8.63 -4.64
C SER A 36 -2.59 -8.63 -3.97
N VAL A 37 -2.05 -7.46 -3.68
CA VAL A 37 -0.76 -7.31 -2.99
C VAL A 37 -0.87 -7.80 -1.53
N TYR A 38 -1.97 -7.50 -0.85
CA TYR A 38 -2.23 -8.02 0.50
C TYR A 38 -2.28 -9.56 0.53
N SER A 39 -2.84 -10.20 -0.50
CA SER A 39 -2.83 -11.65 -0.64
C SER A 39 -1.43 -12.21 -0.86
N LEU A 40 -0.61 -11.52 -1.67
CA LEU A 40 0.80 -11.90 -1.87
C LEU A 40 1.60 -11.85 -0.57
N ILE A 41 1.44 -10.82 0.24
CA ILE A 41 2.14 -10.73 1.52
C ILE A 41 1.67 -11.80 2.53
N GLY A 42 0.42 -12.27 2.40
CA GLY A 42 -0.06 -13.43 3.16
C GLY A 42 0.76 -14.70 2.90
N MET A 43 1.37 -14.83 1.71
CA MET A 43 2.30 -15.91 1.37
C MET A 43 3.74 -15.64 1.82
N ALA A 44 4.02 -14.53 2.46
CA ALA A 44 5.37 -14.18 2.94
C ALA A 44 5.93 -15.22 3.92
N SER A 45 5.07 -15.84 4.75
CA SER A 45 5.48 -16.91 5.66
C SER A 45 6.06 -18.11 4.92
N TYR A 46 5.47 -18.47 3.78
CA TYR A 46 5.94 -19.56 2.93
C TYR A 46 7.28 -19.22 2.28
N SER A 47 7.39 -18.02 1.70
CA SER A 47 8.63 -17.51 1.12
C SER A 47 9.75 -17.42 2.16
N ALA A 48 9.45 -16.99 3.38
CA ALA A 48 10.40 -16.88 4.47
C ALA A 48 10.93 -18.24 4.92
N SER A 49 10.08 -19.26 5.03
CA SER A 49 10.52 -20.58 5.47
C SER A 49 11.35 -21.31 4.41
N ILE A 50 10.98 -21.22 3.13
CA ILE A 50 11.70 -21.91 2.05
C ILE A 50 12.90 -21.09 1.56
N GLY A 51 12.71 -19.80 1.29
CA GLY A 51 13.74 -18.96 0.68
C GLY A 51 14.80 -18.46 1.64
N TYR A 52 14.42 -18.17 2.87
CA TYR A 52 15.31 -17.58 3.89
C TYR A 52 15.66 -18.54 5.04
N GLY A 53 15.04 -19.72 5.09
CA GLY A 53 15.26 -20.69 6.16
C GLY A 53 14.80 -20.21 7.54
N ILE A 54 13.82 -19.33 7.60
CA ILE A 54 13.30 -18.72 8.83
C ILE A 54 12.17 -19.57 9.38
N THR A 55 12.14 -19.79 10.70
CA THR A 55 11.03 -20.51 11.35
C THR A 55 9.73 -19.70 11.25
N THR A 56 8.61 -20.40 11.06
CA THR A 56 7.29 -19.76 10.96
C THR A 56 6.93 -18.90 12.19
N ALA A 57 7.42 -19.31 13.38
CA ALA A 57 7.25 -18.54 14.60
C ALA A 57 7.94 -17.16 14.53
N ALA A 58 9.19 -17.11 14.02
CA ALA A 58 9.91 -15.86 13.86
C ALA A 58 9.25 -14.93 12.85
N VAL A 59 8.73 -15.50 11.75
CA VAL A 59 7.94 -14.72 10.76
C VAL A 59 6.67 -14.16 11.39
N GLY A 60 5.96 -14.94 12.21
CA GLY A 60 4.77 -14.49 12.93
C GLY A 60 5.06 -13.29 13.84
N ILE A 61 6.20 -13.28 14.52
CA ILE A 61 6.63 -12.13 15.33
C ILE A 61 6.87 -10.90 14.46
N ILE A 62 7.57 -11.04 13.33
CA ILE A 62 7.82 -9.95 12.39
C ILE A 62 6.49 -9.38 11.88
N LEU A 63 5.56 -10.23 11.47
CA LEU A 63 4.24 -9.82 10.98
C LEU A 63 3.43 -9.08 12.06
N THR A 64 3.51 -9.50 13.31
CA THR A 64 2.83 -8.83 14.43
C THR A 64 3.46 -7.48 14.75
N CYS A 65 4.79 -7.42 14.85
CA CYS A 65 5.51 -6.15 15.09
C CYS A 65 5.24 -5.14 13.98
N SER A 66 5.13 -5.58 12.73
CA SER A 66 4.85 -4.71 11.61
C SER A 66 3.46 -4.10 11.65
N ARG A 67 2.45 -4.80 12.19
CA ARG A 67 1.12 -4.21 12.41
C ARG A 67 1.12 -3.09 13.44
N ILE A 68 1.99 -3.17 14.44
CA ILE A 68 2.18 -2.08 15.41
C ILE A 68 2.86 -0.89 14.72
N LEU A 69 3.83 -1.15 13.86
CA LEU A 69 4.47 -0.10 13.05
C LEU A 69 3.47 0.59 12.11
N ASP A 70 2.58 -0.14 11.44
CA ASP A 70 1.49 0.44 10.63
C ASP A 70 0.67 1.45 11.45
N GLY A 71 0.25 1.07 12.66
CA GLY A 71 -0.52 1.95 13.54
C GLY A 71 0.21 3.24 13.95
N ILE A 72 1.54 3.26 13.87
CA ILE A 72 2.36 4.45 14.16
C ILE A 72 2.63 5.24 12.87
N THR A 73 2.90 4.55 11.77
CA THR A 73 3.25 5.19 10.48
C THR A 73 2.05 5.86 9.82
N ASP A 74 0.82 5.34 9.97
CA ASP A 74 -0.39 5.93 9.42
C ASP A 74 -0.60 7.39 9.87
N PRO A 75 -0.59 7.73 11.17
CA PRO A 75 -0.70 9.12 11.62
C PRO A 75 0.49 9.97 11.15
N LEU A 76 1.71 9.42 11.13
CA LEU A 76 2.90 10.17 10.69
C LEU A 76 2.80 10.53 9.20
N LEU A 77 2.35 9.60 8.36
CA LEU A 77 2.13 9.86 6.94
C LEU A 77 1.01 10.86 6.71
N ALA A 78 -0.06 10.85 7.52
CA ALA A 78 -1.10 11.85 7.46
C ALA A 78 -0.52 13.27 7.65
N PHE A 79 0.40 13.47 8.60
CA PHE A 79 1.11 14.76 8.77
C PHE A 79 1.98 15.12 7.56
N VAL A 80 2.62 14.14 6.93
CA VAL A 80 3.41 14.36 5.71
C VAL A 80 2.49 14.76 4.56
N TYR A 81 1.35 14.07 4.39
CA TYR A 81 0.35 14.40 3.38
C TYR A 81 -0.18 15.84 3.50
N ASP A 82 -0.36 16.33 4.71
CA ASP A 82 -0.85 17.70 4.93
C ASP A 82 0.20 18.76 4.57
N ARG A 83 1.48 18.44 4.68
CA ARG A 83 2.58 19.37 4.38
C ARG A 83 3.02 19.39 2.91
N VAL A 84 2.82 18.30 2.18
CA VAL A 84 3.23 18.20 0.78
C VAL A 84 2.24 18.92 -0.12
N ASN A 85 2.64 20.05 -0.70
CA ASN A 85 1.88 20.80 -1.70
C ASN A 85 2.59 20.72 -3.05
N THR A 86 2.10 19.87 -3.94
CA THR A 86 2.65 19.71 -5.28
C THR A 86 1.66 20.13 -6.36
N LYS A 87 2.18 20.70 -7.46
CA LYS A 87 1.39 21.16 -8.62
C LYS A 87 0.59 20.04 -9.31
N PHE A 88 1.03 18.78 -9.16
CA PHE A 88 0.39 17.59 -9.78
C PHE A 88 -0.66 16.91 -8.89
N GLY A 89 -0.91 17.44 -7.69
CA GLY A 89 -1.81 16.86 -6.69
C GLY A 89 -1.04 16.02 -5.65
N LYS A 90 -1.36 16.25 -4.39
CA LYS A 90 -0.66 15.63 -3.24
C LYS A 90 -0.65 14.10 -3.31
N LEU A 91 -1.83 13.51 -3.54
CA LEU A 91 -2.04 12.07 -3.48
C LEU A 91 -1.39 11.31 -4.64
N ARG A 92 -1.35 11.88 -5.85
CA ARG A 92 -0.87 11.14 -7.04
C ARG A 92 0.59 10.77 -6.96
N ILE A 93 1.44 11.71 -6.54
CA ILE A 93 2.89 11.48 -6.45
C ILE A 93 3.20 10.47 -5.35
N LEU A 94 2.54 10.60 -4.21
CA LEU A 94 2.74 9.70 -3.07
C LEU A 94 2.25 8.29 -3.37
N MET A 95 1.10 8.13 -4.04
CA MET A 95 0.62 6.81 -4.48
C MET A 95 1.57 6.13 -5.47
N VAL A 96 2.13 6.87 -6.43
CA VAL A 96 3.09 6.31 -7.39
C VAL A 96 4.40 5.95 -6.69
N ALA A 97 4.91 6.80 -5.81
CA ALA A 97 6.12 6.53 -5.05
C ALA A 97 5.94 5.33 -4.11
N GLY A 98 4.83 5.27 -3.36
CA GLY A 98 4.49 4.14 -2.50
C GLY A 98 4.42 2.83 -3.28
N PHE A 99 3.70 2.81 -4.41
CA PHE A 99 3.59 1.64 -5.27
C PHE A 99 4.95 1.16 -5.80
N LEU A 100 5.86 2.08 -6.18
CA LEU A 100 7.19 1.71 -6.65
C LEU A 100 8.03 1.09 -5.52
N ILE A 101 7.98 1.66 -4.32
CA ILE A 101 8.68 1.13 -3.15
C ILE A 101 8.14 -0.26 -2.79
N GLU A 102 6.83 -0.42 -2.77
CA GLU A 102 6.13 -1.67 -2.50
C GLU A 102 6.51 -2.75 -3.52
N ALA A 103 6.46 -2.43 -4.82
CA ALA A 103 6.82 -3.35 -5.90
C ALA A 103 8.28 -3.80 -5.82
N LEU A 104 9.21 -2.89 -5.53
CA LEU A 104 10.63 -3.21 -5.36
C LEU A 104 10.87 -4.09 -4.13
N ALA A 105 10.20 -3.82 -3.02
CA ALA A 105 10.30 -4.62 -1.80
C ALA A 105 9.78 -6.05 -2.03
N LEU A 106 8.62 -6.20 -2.68
CA LEU A 106 8.07 -7.50 -3.05
C LEU A 106 8.98 -8.26 -4.01
N TYR A 107 9.48 -7.59 -5.05
CA TYR A 107 10.41 -8.21 -5.98
C TYR A 107 11.67 -8.72 -5.27
N GLY A 108 12.26 -7.90 -4.40
CA GLY A 108 13.41 -8.28 -3.59
C GLY A 108 13.11 -9.46 -2.66
N MET A 109 11.93 -9.46 -2.02
CA MET A 109 11.53 -10.49 -1.08
C MET A 109 11.31 -11.85 -1.75
N PHE A 110 10.65 -11.89 -2.92
CA PHE A 110 10.27 -13.15 -3.56
C PHE A 110 11.31 -13.68 -4.57
N THR A 111 12.15 -12.82 -5.16
CA THR A 111 13.08 -13.23 -6.23
C THR A 111 14.54 -12.86 -5.96
N GLY A 112 14.81 -11.63 -5.52
CA GLY A 112 16.16 -11.08 -5.48
C GLY A 112 17.06 -11.68 -4.38
N PHE A 113 16.49 -11.91 -3.21
CA PHE A 113 17.26 -12.31 -2.01
C PHE A 113 16.84 -13.67 -1.44
N SER A 114 15.73 -14.23 -1.91
CA SER A 114 15.18 -15.48 -1.42
C SER A 114 16.16 -16.65 -1.50
N SER A 115 16.96 -16.75 -2.57
CA SER A 115 17.90 -17.85 -2.80
C SER A 115 19.27 -17.67 -2.15
N LYS A 116 19.56 -16.53 -1.52
CA LYS A 116 20.89 -16.20 -1.01
C LYS A 116 21.13 -16.58 0.45
N GLY A 117 20.15 -17.16 1.14
CA GLY A 117 20.29 -17.57 2.53
C GLY A 117 20.62 -16.42 3.51
N LEU A 118 20.24 -15.19 3.17
CA LEU A 118 20.59 -13.97 3.92
C LEU A 118 19.85 -13.85 5.26
N GLY A 119 18.93 -14.76 5.56
CA GLY A 119 18.32 -14.91 6.85
C GLY A 119 17.30 -13.84 7.26
N LEU A 120 16.94 -13.89 8.53
CA LEU A 120 15.91 -13.09 9.16
C LEU A 120 16.08 -11.55 9.01
N PRO A 121 17.30 -10.96 9.16
CA PRO A 121 17.40 -9.49 9.12
C PRO A 121 17.08 -8.90 7.76
N VAL A 122 17.44 -9.56 6.67
CA VAL A 122 17.15 -9.07 5.31
C VAL A 122 15.66 -9.19 5.01
N PHE A 123 15.04 -10.30 5.40
CA PHE A 123 13.59 -10.45 5.28
C PHE A 123 12.83 -9.38 6.06
N ALA A 124 13.21 -9.13 7.32
CA ALA A 124 12.59 -8.10 8.15
C ALA A 124 12.75 -6.69 7.56
N LEU A 125 13.93 -6.37 7.03
CA LEU A 125 14.19 -5.08 6.40
C LEU A 125 13.32 -4.88 5.15
N LEU A 126 13.25 -5.86 4.26
CA LEU A 126 12.41 -5.81 3.07
C LEU A 126 10.93 -5.69 3.43
N TYR A 127 10.52 -6.39 4.51
CA TYR A 127 9.15 -6.32 4.98
C TYR A 127 8.80 -4.93 5.54
N ILE A 128 9.72 -4.27 6.27
CA ILE A 128 9.54 -2.88 6.74
C ILE A 128 9.44 -1.91 5.56
N VAL A 129 10.30 -2.07 4.55
CA VAL A 129 10.25 -1.24 3.32
C VAL A 129 8.92 -1.44 2.59
N TYR A 130 8.42 -2.68 2.52
CA TYR A 130 7.11 -2.98 1.97
C TYR A 130 6.00 -2.23 2.70
N ILE A 131 6.00 -2.24 4.05
CA ILE A 131 4.99 -1.54 4.85
C ILE A 131 4.99 -0.05 4.58
N ILE A 132 6.15 0.58 4.55
CA ILE A 132 6.28 2.02 4.25
C ILE A 132 5.71 2.36 2.86
N GLY A 133 5.87 1.46 1.89
CA GLY A 133 5.30 1.65 0.55
C GLY A 133 3.79 1.43 0.51
N TYR A 134 3.28 0.48 1.29
CA TYR A 134 1.86 0.13 1.35
C TYR A 134 1.00 1.18 2.08
N THR A 135 1.52 1.79 3.14
CA THR A 135 0.85 2.85 3.92
C THR A 135 0.79 4.16 3.16
#